data_f46b1ab2a7c4a5cae7daf024e7dafe38
#
_entry.id   f46b1ab2a7c4a5cae7daf024e7dafe38
#
_cell.length_a   1.000
_cell.length_b   1.000
_cell.length_c   1.000
_cell.angle_alpha   90.00
_cell.angle_beta   90.00
_cell.angle_gamma   90.00
#
_symmetry.space_group_name_H-M   'P 1'
#
loop_
_entity.id
_entity.type
_entity.pdbx_description
1 polymer ?
#
loop_
_entity_poly.entity_id
_entity_poly.type
_entity_poly.pdbx_seq_one_letter_code
_entity_poly.pdbx_strand_id
1 'polypeptide(L)'
;FYTNDGASNGRLLQADLSGVTPVVTTLVPEGDCLMEGAVTAGGNLMVFWLDKAQSRVSQYTLSGEKVRDVELPGIGTVTGMEGDSSAREAFYAYSSFTMPTEIYRYDLSSGASEPFKTPSVTFDPGEFVAEQVFYPSKDGTQVSMFLVHRKDLRRDGSNPVYLYGYGGFNINRTPGFAPQHILLMEQGGIYALANLRGGGEYGEAWHKAGMLANKQNVFDDFIAAGE
;
A
#
# COMPACT_ATOMS: atom_id res chain seq x y z
N PHE A 1 4.64 -0.59 20.72
CA PHE A 1 3.31 -1.00 20.26
C PHE A 1 2.68 0.07 19.37
N TYR A 2 1.90 -0.37 18.40
CA TYR A 2 1.13 0.49 17.51
C TYR A 2 -0.15 1.00 18.19
N THR A 3 -0.55 2.23 17.89
CA THR A 3 -1.84 2.80 18.31
C THR A 3 -2.29 3.91 17.35
N ASN A 4 -3.59 4.05 17.18
CA ASN A 4 -4.23 5.20 16.52
C ASN A 4 -4.93 6.15 17.52
N ASP A 5 -4.81 5.89 18.81
CA ASP A 5 -5.34 6.78 19.85
C ASP A 5 -4.61 8.13 19.82
N GLY A 6 -5.36 9.19 19.50
CA GLY A 6 -4.81 10.55 19.31
C GLY A 6 -3.85 10.69 18.12
N ALA A 7 -3.89 9.74 17.15
CA ALA A 7 -3.08 9.72 15.92
C ALA A 7 -3.85 8.99 14.82
N SER A 8 -4.61 9.70 14.01
CA SER A 8 -5.55 9.10 13.03
C SER A 8 -4.88 8.21 11.99
N ASN A 9 -3.61 8.51 11.65
CA ASN A 9 -2.78 7.70 10.77
C ASN A 9 -1.91 6.69 11.52
N GLY A 10 -2.06 6.58 12.84
CA GLY A 10 -1.28 5.68 13.67
C GLY A 10 0.12 6.18 14.03
N ARG A 11 0.63 5.69 15.14
CA ARG A 11 1.98 5.93 15.65
C ARG A 11 2.52 4.73 16.40
N LEU A 12 3.83 4.68 16.57
CA LEU A 12 4.50 3.67 17.37
C LEU A 12 4.90 4.27 18.74
N LEU A 13 4.55 3.55 19.79
CA LEU A 13 4.93 3.89 21.15
C LEU A 13 5.89 2.84 21.70
N GLN A 14 6.78 3.29 22.59
CA GLN A 14 7.68 2.46 23.40
C GLN A 14 7.26 2.57 24.86
N ALA A 15 7.23 1.45 25.56
CA ALA A 15 7.02 1.42 27.01
C ALA A 15 8.31 0.94 27.71
N ASP A 16 8.83 1.76 28.61
CA ASP A 16 9.87 1.34 29.57
C ASP A 16 9.19 0.69 30.78
N LEU A 17 9.50 -0.57 31.01
CA LEU A 17 8.95 -1.40 32.08
C LEU A 17 9.96 -1.62 33.21
N SER A 18 11.09 -0.92 33.23
CA SER A 18 12.14 -1.08 34.26
C SER A 18 11.73 -0.53 35.63
N GLY A 19 10.78 0.42 35.66
CA GLY A 19 10.23 1.01 36.87
C GLY A 19 8.94 0.34 37.38
N VAL A 20 8.48 0.77 38.56
CA VAL A 20 7.18 0.32 39.12
C VAL A 20 6.01 0.81 38.26
N THR A 21 6.13 2.00 37.66
CA THR A 21 5.13 2.56 36.74
C THR A 21 5.74 2.61 35.34
N PRO A 22 5.08 2.01 34.33
CA PRO A 22 5.54 2.10 32.95
C PRO A 22 5.61 3.54 32.45
N VAL A 23 6.71 3.87 31.77
CA VAL A 23 6.86 5.17 31.08
C VAL A 23 6.67 4.93 29.58
N VAL A 24 5.63 5.57 29.02
CA VAL A 24 5.30 5.45 27.60
C VAL A 24 5.76 6.69 26.85
N THR A 25 6.52 6.48 25.77
CA THR A 25 7.02 7.56 24.90
C THR A 25 6.71 7.25 23.44
N THR A 26 6.61 8.28 22.60
CA THR A 26 6.46 8.09 21.15
C THR A 26 7.81 7.69 20.57
N LEU A 27 7.85 6.54 19.90
CA LEU A 27 9.03 6.03 19.21
C LEU A 27 9.07 6.48 17.75
N VAL A 28 7.95 6.28 17.00
CA VAL A 28 7.77 6.81 15.66
C VAL A 28 6.47 7.60 15.64
N PRO A 29 6.51 8.92 15.38
CA PRO A 29 5.32 9.76 15.37
C PRO A 29 4.39 9.44 14.20
N GLU A 30 3.15 9.94 14.30
CA GLU A 30 2.21 9.95 13.19
C GLU A 30 2.81 10.66 11.97
N GLY A 31 2.63 10.05 10.79
CA GLY A 31 3.07 10.59 9.50
C GLY A 31 1.91 11.06 8.64
N ASP A 32 2.24 11.45 7.40
CA ASP A 32 1.27 11.95 6.41
C ASP A 32 0.38 10.83 5.82
N CYS A 33 0.76 9.57 6.02
CA CYS A 33 0.05 8.39 5.52
C CYS A 33 -0.17 7.38 6.65
N LEU A 34 -1.08 6.44 6.40
CA LEU A 34 -1.47 5.44 7.38
C LEU A 34 -0.29 4.52 7.73
N MET A 35 0.05 4.43 9.01
CA MET A 35 0.96 3.41 9.51
C MET A 35 0.21 2.08 9.65
N GLU A 36 0.67 1.04 8.96
CA GLU A 36 0.07 -0.29 9.04
C GLU A 36 0.70 -1.16 10.15
N GLY A 37 1.91 -0.83 10.57
CA GLY A 37 2.62 -1.54 11.64
C GLY A 37 4.13 -1.43 11.52
N ALA A 38 4.82 -2.23 12.34
CA ALA A 38 6.27 -2.33 12.30
C ALA A 38 6.76 -3.70 12.75
N VAL A 39 7.93 -4.09 12.25
CA VAL A 39 8.65 -5.30 12.68
C VAL A 39 10.11 -4.96 12.96
N THR A 40 10.79 -5.80 13.72
CA THR A 40 12.24 -5.68 13.96
C THR A 40 13.00 -6.66 13.07
N ALA A 41 14.11 -6.20 12.47
CA ALA A 41 15.03 -7.02 11.71
C ALA A 41 16.45 -6.46 11.85
N GLY A 42 17.43 -7.32 12.17
CA GLY A 42 18.85 -6.96 12.24
C GLY A 42 19.16 -5.75 13.11
N GLY A 43 18.49 -5.60 14.26
CA GLY A 43 18.67 -4.45 15.14
C GLY A 43 18.08 -3.14 14.61
N ASN A 44 17.23 -3.21 13.58
CA ASN A 44 16.49 -2.08 13.03
C ASN A 44 14.98 -2.29 13.22
N LEU A 45 14.24 -1.20 13.08
CA LEU A 45 12.79 -1.18 13.04
C LEU A 45 12.36 -0.89 11.60
N MET A 46 11.56 -1.79 11.02
CA MET A 46 10.98 -1.65 9.69
C MET A 46 9.53 -1.24 9.85
N VAL A 47 9.19 -0.03 9.42
CA VAL A 47 7.84 0.55 9.57
C VAL A 47 7.13 0.51 8.22
N PHE A 48 5.92 -0.04 8.20
CA PHE A 48 5.07 -0.15 7.04
C PHE A 48 4.04 0.97 7.01
N TRP A 49 3.92 1.59 5.85
CA TRP A 49 3.00 2.68 5.59
C TRP A 49 2.15 2.36 4.37
N LEU A 50 0.91 2.79 4.41
CA LEU A 50 0.04 2.85 3.24
C LEU A 50 0.03 4.30 2.72
N ASP A 51 0.78 4.55 1.68
CA ASP A 51 0.90 5.87 1.05
C ASP A 51 0.14 5.87 -0.27
N LYS A 52 -0.97 6.62 -0.32
CA LYS A 52 -1.86 6.68 -1.49
C LYS A 52 -2.27 5.28 -1.99
N ALA A 53 -2.70 4.43 -1.06
CA ALA A 53 -3.15 3.06 -1.33
C ALA A 53 -2.07 2.09 -1.88
N GLN A 54 -0.78 2.40 -1.72
CA GLN A 54 0.34 1.51 -2.04
C GLN A 54 1.34 1.45 -0.89
N SER A 55 2.12 0.39 -0.81
CA SER A 55 3.06 0.21 0.28
C SER A 55 4.26 1.14 0.18
N ARG A 56 4.64 1.69 1.33
CA ARG A 56 5.94 2.30 1.59
C ARG A 56 6.53 1.65 2.83
N VAL A 57 7.82 1.35 2.82
CA VAL A 57 8.54 0.78 3.97
C VAL A 57 9.68 1.70 4.33
N SER A 58 9.83 2.00 5.62
CA SER A 58 10.91 2.85 6.12
C SER A 58 11.71 2.11 7.19
N GLN A 59 13.03 2.22 7.10
CA GLN A 59 13.97 1.70 8.08
C GLN A 59 14.26 2.76 9.13
N TYR A 60 14.17 2.37 10.41
CA TYR A 60 14.49 3.20 11.57
C TYR A 60 15.48 2.47 12.46
N THR A 61 16.21 3.22 13.29
CA THR A 61 16.92 2.67 14.43
C THR A 61 15.92 2.21 15.50
N LEU A 62 16.36 1.38 16.44
CA LEU A 62 15.53 1.01 17.61
C LEU A 62 15.22 2.21 18.54
N SER A 63 15.93 3.32 18.38
CA SER A 63 15.64 4.60 19.07
C SER A 63 14.62 5.48 18.33
N GLY A 64 14.10 5.05 17.17
CA GLY A 64 13.07 5.77 16.41
C GLY A 64 13.61 6.82 15.44
N GLU A 65 14.91 6.83 15.15
CA GLU A 65 15.50 7.71 14.14
C GLU A 65 15.35 7.10 12.75
N LYS A 66 14.78 7.83 11.79
CA LYS A 66 14.64 7.38 10.41
C LYS A 66 16.00 7.26 9.75
N VAL A 67 16.31 6.07 9.23
CA VAL A 67 17.55 5.80 8.49
C VAL A 67 17.33 6.08 7.00
N ARG A 68 16.28 5.46 6.40
CA ARG A 68 15.96 5.60 4.97
C ARG A 68 14.57 5.01 4.66
N ASP A 69 14.09 5.28 3.45
CA ASP A 69 13.02 4.47 2.85
C ASP A 69 13.62 3.29 2.10
N VAL A 70 12.89 2.15 2.09
CA VAL A 70 13.23 0.99 1.26
C VAL A 70 12.80 1.29 -0.17
N GLU A 71 13.71 1.17 -1.12
CA GLU A 71 13.38 1.31 -2.53
C GLU A 71 12.61 0.06 -3.00
N LEU A 72 11.32 0.25 -3.29
CA LEU A 72 10.43 -0.80 -3.80
C LEU A 72 10.40 -0.79 -5.32
N PRO A 73 10.08 -1.92 -5.99
CA PRO A 73 10.11 -2.03 -7.45
C PRO A 73 9.14 -1.09 -8.18
N GLY A 74 8.14 -0.54 -7.50
CA GLY A 74 7.16 0.36 -8.09
C GLY A 74 5.82 0.36 -7.34
N ILE A 75 4.72 0.58 -8.07
CA ILE A 75 3.36 0.53 -7.52
C ILE A 75 3.04 -0.92 -7.11
N GLY A 76 2.97 -1.17 -5.81
CA GLY A 76 2.80 -2.53 -5.30
C GLY A 76 2.47 -2.58 -3.81
N THR A 77 2.39 -3.79 -3.31
CA THR A 77 2.08 -4.11 -1.92
C THR A 77 3.17 -5.01 -1.32
N VAL A 78 3.69 -4.58 -0.18
CA VAL A 78 4.57 -5.40 0.68
C VAL A 78 3.72 -6.13 1.71
N THR A 79 3.79 -7.46 1.73
CA THR A 79 3.04 -8.30 2.67
C THR A 79 3.94 -8.94 3.72
N GLY A 80 4.66 -8.11 4.45
CA GLY A 80 5.54 -8.52 5.53
C GLY A 80 7.02 -8.44 5.17
N MET A 81 7.82 -8.30 6.21
CA MET A 81 9.27 -8.35 6.15
C MET A 81 9.75 -9.13 7.37
N GLU A 82 10.67 -10.04 7.16
CA GLU A 82 11.23 -10.88 8.20
C GLU A 82 12.76 -10.87 8.16
N GLY A 83 13.38 -10.90 9.33
CA GLY A 83 14.83 -11.01 9.49
C GLY A 83 15.15 -11.35 10.94
N ASP A 84 16.20 -12.15 11.16
CA ASP A 84 16.70 -12.41 12.51
C ASP A 84 17.19 -11.10 13.15
N SER A 85 17.12 -11.01 14.47
CA SER A 85 17.53 -9.82 15.23
C SER A 85 19.02 -9.48 15.09
N SER A 86 19.86 -10.44 14.72
CA SER A 86 21.30 -10.29 14.51
C SER A 86 21.70 -10.35 13.02
N ALA A 87 20.74 -10.56 12.11
CA ALA A 87 21.01 -10.68 10.69
C ALA A 87 21.43 -9.34 10.07
N ARG A 88 22.16 -9.39 8.96
CA ARG A 88 22.50 -8.23 8.14
C ARG A 88 21.48 -8.01 7.02
N GLU A 89 20.60 -8.95 6.81
CA GLU A 89 19.63 -8.95 5.73
C GLU A 89 18.24 -9.32 6.26
N ALA A 90 17.23 -8.83 5.56
CA ALA A 90 15.84 -9.18 5.76
C ALA A 90 15.20 -9.58 4.43
N PHE A 91 14.09 -10.29 4.49
CA PHE A 91 13.35 -10.71 3.31
C PHE A 91 11.93 -10.14 3.38
N TYR A 92 11.45 -9.62 2.25
CA TYR A 92 10.07 -9.15 2.16
C TYR A 92 9.35 -9.71 0.94
N ALA A 93 8.05 -9.91 1.07
CA ALA A 93 7.18 -10.31 -0.02
C ALA A 93 6.59 -9.07 -0.68
N TYR A 94 6.69 -8.98 -2.00
CA TYR A 94 6.18 -7.88 -2.80
C TYR A 94 5.33 -8.41 -3.96
N SER A 95 4.19 -7.78 -4.22
CA SER A 95 3.37 -8.05 -5.40
C SER A 95 2.88 -6.74 -6.02
N SER A 96 2.60 -6.78 -7.32
CA SER A 96 1.99 -5.67 -8.05
C SER A 96 0.75 -6.14 -8.81
N PHE A 97 0.13 -5.27 -9.60
CA PHE A 97 -0.97 -5.66 -10.48
C PHE A 97 -0.53 -6.62 -11.59
N THR A 98 0.74 -6.55 -11.99
CA THR A 98 1.27 -7.24 -13.16
C THR A 98 2.26 -8.35 -12.82
N MET A 99 2.60 -8.51 -11.54
CA MET A 99 3.54 -9.52 -11.09
C MET A 99 3.02 -10.20 -9.82
N PRO A 100 2.93 -11.56 -9.79
CA PRO A 100 2.62 -12.29 -8.57
C PRO A 100 3.70 -12.07 -7.51
N THR A 101 3.43 -12.52 -6.29
CA THR A 101 4.34 -12.28 -5.15
C THR A 101 5.74 -12.79 -5.42
N GLU A 102 6.68 -11.88 -5.36
CA GLU A 102 8.12 -12.10 -5.37
C GLU A 102 8.67 -11.95 -3.96
N ILE A 103 9.79 -12.63 -3.67
CA ILE A 103 10.55 -12.41 -2.44
C ILE A 103 11.79 -11.61 -2.78
N TYR A 104 12.00 -10.53 -2.07
CA TYR A 104 13.17 -9.68 -2.15
C TYR A 104 14.05 -9.88 -0.93
N ARG A 105 15.36 -9.82 -1.15
CA ARG A 105 16.38 -9.74 -0.12
C ARG A 105 16.79 -8.28 0.04
N TYR A 106 16.78 -7.79 1.26
CA TYR A 106 17.13 -6.42 1.63
C TYR A 106 18.34 -6.41 2.53
N ASP A 107 19.42 -5.74 2.14
CA ASP A 107 20.60 -5.52 2.96
C ASP A 107 20.36 -4.33 3.90
N LEU A 108 20.28 -4.60 5.19
CA LEU A 108 19.97 -3.61 6.23
C LEU A 108 21.04 -2.53 6.39
N SER A 109 22.27 -2.79 5.96
CA SER A 109 23.39 -1.85 6.07
C SER A 109 23.46 -0.88 4.90
N SER A 110 23.38 -1.39 3.67
CA SER A 110 23.47 -0.58 2.44
C SER A 110 22.12 -0.02 2.00
N GLY A 111 21.00 -0.71 2.32
CA GLY A 111 19.67 -0.41 1.81
C GLY A 111 19.38 -0.99 0.44
N ALA A 112 20.30 -1.83 -0.09
CA ALA A 112 20.09 -2.49 -1.36
C ALA A 112 19.00 -3.56 -1.28
N SER A 113 18.15 -3.59 -2.29
CA SER A 113 17.04 -4.54 -2.43
C SER A 113 17.19 -5.29 -3.74
N GLU A 114 17.18 -6.63 -3.70
CA GLU A 114 17.32 -7.46 -4.90
C GLU A 114 16.35 -8.63 -4.90
N PRO A 115 15.85 -9.07 -6.07
CA PRO A 115 15.00 -10.25 -6.18
C PRO A 115 15.73 -11.50 -5.65
N PHE A 116 15.09 -12.24 -4.75
CA PHE A 116 15.60 -13.50 -4.20
C PHE A 116 14.85 -14.71 -4.76
N LYS A 117 13.53 -14.61 -4.88
CA LYS A 117 12.67 -15.61 -5.51
C LYS A 117 11.62 -14.93 -6.35
N THR A 118 11.64 -15.21 -7.65
CA THR A 118 10.69 -14.71 -8.64
C THR A 118 9.91 -15.88 -9.21
N PRO A 119 8.58 -15.86 -9.17
CA PRO A 119 7.76 -16.90 -9.79
C PRO A 119 7.88 -16.84 -11.33
N SER A 120 7.79 -18.01 -11.97
CA SER A 120 7.69 -18.08 -13.41
C SER A 120 6.27 -17.72 -13.86
N VAL A 121 6.16 -16.81 -14.83
CA VAL A 121 4.91 -16.43 -15.49
C VAL A 121 5.00 -16.69 -16.99
N THR A 122 3.87 -16.86 -17.67
CA THR A 122 3.80 -17.18 -19.10
C THR A 122 3.59 -15.96 -20.01
N PHE A 123 3.55 -14.77 -19.41
CA PHE A 123 3.43 -13.47 -20.08
C PHE A 123 4.61 -12.58 -19.70
N ASP A 124 4.84 -11.50 -20.43
CA ASP A 124 5.86 -10.51 -20.09
C ASP A 124 5.24 -9.38 -19.22
N PRO A 125 5.54 -9.31 -17.90
CA PRO A 125 5.07 -8.21 -17.05
C PRO A 125 5.47 -6.83 -17.55
N GLY A 126 6.58 -6.74 -18.29
CA GLY A 126 7.10 -5.50 -18.87
C GLY A 126 6.21 -4.90 -19.97
N GLU A 127 5.24 -5.65 -20.51
CA GLU A 127 4.28 -5.13 -21.49
C GLU A 127 3.16 -4.29 -20.87
N PHE A 128 3.00 -4.34 -19.55
CA PHE A 128 1.93 -3.65 -18.83
C PHE A 128 2.45 -2.46 -18.03
N VAL A 129 1.55 -1.56 -17.71
CA VAL A 129 1.80 -0.39 -16.85
C VAL A 129 0.66 -0.24 -15.85
N ALA A 130 1.00 0.12 -14.62
CA ALA A 130 0.07 0.61 -13.62
C ALA A 130 0.36 2.09 -13.37
N GLU A 131 -0.66 2.91 -13.43
CA GLU A 131 -0.59 4.33 -13.10
C GLU A 131 -1.65 4.67 -12.05
N GLN A 132 -1.37 5.66 -11.21
CA GLN A 132 -2.34 6.18 -10.27
C GLN A 132 -2.85 7.53 -10.75
N VAL A 133 -4.16 7.68 -10.83
CA VAL A 133 -4.84 8.93 -11.18
C VAL A 133 -5.74 9.38 -10.03
N PHE A 134 -6.11 10.66 -10.04
CA PHE A 134 -7.06 11.22 -9.10
C PHE A 134 -8.20 11.87 -9.88
N TYR A 135 -9.42 11.70 -9.39
CA TYR A 135 -10.61 12.30 -9.95
C TYR A 135 -11.48 12.91 -8.84
N PRO A 136 -12.23 13.97 -9.15
CA PRO A 136 -13.13 14.57 -8.18
C PRO A 136 -14.42 13.74 -8.07
N SER A 137 -14.83 13.38 -6.83
CA SER A 137 -16.16 12.90 -6.54
C SER A 137 -17.19 14.03 -6.64
N LYS A 138 -18.46 13.72 -6.54
CA LYS A 138 -19.59 14.65 -6.61
C LYS A 138 -19.47 15.85 -5.66
N ASP A 139 -18.86 15.66 -4.49
CA ASP A 139 -18.64 16.71 -3.49
C ASP A 139 -17.27 17.41 -3.63
N GLY A 140 -16.50 17.09 -4.69
CA GLY A 140 -15.17 17.62 -4.95
C GLY A 140 -14.03 16.88 -4.24
N THR A 141 -14.33 15.86 -3.43
CA THR A 141 -13.30 15.03 -2.78
C THR A 141 -12.46 14.33 -3.84
N GLN A 142 -11.13 14.45 -3.74
CA GLN A 142 -10.21 13.76 -4.64
C GLN A 142 -10.12 12.27 -4.26
N VAL A 143 -10.52 11.41 -5.17
CA VAL A 143 -10.49 9.95 -5.03
C VAL A 143 -9.39 9.40 -5.93
N SER A 144 -8.55 8.49 -5.41
CA SER A 144 -7.53 7.84 -6.22
C SER A 144 -8.07 6.61 -6.92
N MET A 145 -7.50 6.33 -8.08
CA MET A 145 -7.77 5.12 -8.86
C MET A 145 -6.48 4.63 -9.51
N PHE A 146 -6.25 3.34 -9.48
CA PHE A 146 -5.21 2.71 -10.29
C PHE A 146 -5.80 2.32 -11.64
N LEU A 147 -5.09 2.63 -12.71
CA LEU A 147 -5.36 2.17 -14.06
C LEU A 147 -4.23 1.24 -14.49
N VAL A 148 -4.61 0.04 -14.92
CA VAL A 148 -3.64 -0.98 -15.35
C VAL A 148 -4.01 -1.45 -16.74
N HIS A 149 -3.05 -1.37 -17.67
CA HIS A 149 -3.28 -1.68 -19.07
C HIS A 149 -1.95 -2.00 -19.78
N ARG A 150 -2.03 -2.44 -21.05
CA ARG A 150 -0.84 -2.59 -21.88
C ARG A 150 -0.19 -1.24 -22.19
N LYS A 151 1.13 -1.18 -22.23
CA LYS A 151 1.88 0.05 -22.56
C LYS A 151 1.58 0.60 -23.95
N ASP A 152 1.28 -0.28 -24.91
CA ASP A 152 0.96 0.08 -26.29
C ASP A 152 -0.56 0.31 -26.51
N LEU A 153 -1.36 0.36 -25.44
CA LEU A 153 -2.81 0.56 -25.52
C LEU A 153 -3.13 1.90 -26.18
N ARG A 154 -3.97 1.87 -27.21
CA ARG A 154 -4.53 3.05 -27.82
C ARG A 154 -5.79 3.46 -27.09
N ARG A 155 -5.75 4.60 -26.41
CA ARG A 155 -6.88 5.18 -25.67
C ARG A 155 -7.78 5.96 -26.63
N ASP A 156 -8.68 5.29 -27.34
CA ASP A 156 -9.60 5.88 -28.31
C ASP A 156 -11.08 5.75 -27.92
N GLY A 157 -11.33 5.30 -26.69
CA GLY A 157 -12.68 5.11 -26.14
C GLY A 157 -13.34 3.78 -26.49
N SER A 158 -12.65 2.90 -27.23
CA SER A 158 -13.17 1.56 -27.57
C SER A 158 -12.75 0.45 -26.62
N ASN A 159 -11.84 0.76 -25.68
CA ASN A 159 -11.28 -0.22 -24.76
C ASN A 159 -12.30 -0.65 -23.70
N PRO A 160 -12.54 -1.96 -23.48
CA PRO A 160 -13.37 -2.41 -22.39
C PRO A 160 -12.67 -2.11 -21.05
N VAL A 161 -13.43 -1.58 -20.08
CA VAL A 161 -12.91 -1.25 -18.73
C VAL A 161 -13.58 -2.15 -17.71
N TYR A 162 -12.77 -2.84 -16.89
CA TYR A 162 -13.25 -3.49 -15.69
C TYR A 162 -12.98 -2.57 -14.48
N LEU A 163 -14.00 -1.77 -14.13
CA LEU A 163 -13.97 -0.90 -12.97
C LEU A 163 -14.35 -1.70 -11.72
N TYR A 164 -13.51 -1.65 -10.69
CA TYR A 164 -13.73 -2.25 -9.39
C TYR A 164 -13.47 -1.24 -8.26
N GLY A 165 -14.24 -1.36 -7.19
CA GLY A 165 -14.06 -0.63 -5.94
C GLY A 165 -14.80 -1.35 -4.82
N TYR A 166 -14.40 -1.14 -3.57
CA TYR A 166 -15.04 -1.76 -2.41
C TYR A 166 -15.71 -0.75 -1.48
N GLY A 167 -14.95 0.19 -0.92
CA GLY A 167 -15.45 1.32 -0.14
C GLY A 167 -16.24 0.92 1.11
N GLY A 168 -15.65 0.13 1.98
CA GLY A 168 -16.32 -0.27 3.21
C GLY A 168 -15.45 -0.99 4.22
N PHE A 169 -15.94 -1.04 5.47
CA PHE A 169 -15.39 -1.84 6.57
C PHE A 169 -13.90 -1.58 6.88
N ASN A 170 -13.39 -0.40 6.54
CA ASN A 170 -11.96 -0.06 6.71
C ASN A 170 -11.01 -1.02 5.96
N ILE A 171 -11.51 -1.68 4.88
CA ILE A 171 -10.71 -2.61 4.08
C ILE A 171 -10.01 -1.85 2.97
N ASN A 172 -8.67 -1.88 3.00
CA ASN A 172 -7.82 -1.27 1.98
C ASN A 172 -7.84 -2.10 0.70
N ARG A 173 -7.93 -1.42 -0.44
CA ARG A 173 -7.72 -2.01 -1.75
C ARG A 173 -6.39 -1.53 -2.30
N THR A 174 -5.40 -2.41 -2.21
CA THR A 174 -4.01 -2.15 -2.62
C THR A 174 -3.67 -2.92 -3.89
N PRO A 175 -2.58 -2.56 -4.59
CA PRO A 175 -2.10 -3.30 -5.75
C PRO A 175 -1.89 -4.79 -5.44
N GLY A 176 -2.44 -5.65 -6.26
CA GLY A 176 -2.30 -7.11 -6.11
C GLY A 176 -2.48 -7.83 -7.43
N PHE A 177 -1.75 -8.93 -7.59
CA PHE A 177 -1.79 -9.74 -8.79
C PHE A 177 -3.08 -10.56 -8.88
N ALA A 178 -3.69 -10.55 -10.07
CA ALA A 178 -4.79 -11.43 -10.40
C ALA A 178 -4.71 -11.81 -11.89
N PRO A 179 -4.54 -13.11 -12.22
CA PRO A 179 -4.30 -13.54 -13.59
C PRO A 179 -5.44 -13.19 -14.57
N GLN A 180 -6.68 -13.10 -14.09
CA GLN A 180 -7.81 -12.68 -14.92
C GLN A 180 -7.68 -11.22 -15.41
N HIS A 181 -6.97 -10.35 -14.69
CA HIS A 181 -6.71 -8.99 -15.14
C HIS A 181 -5.70 -8.97 -16.29
N ILE A 182 -4.70 -9.86 -16.26
CA ILE A 182 -3.76 -10.03 -17.37
C ILE A 182 -4.51 -10.42 -18.64
N LEU A 183 -5.40 -11.43 -18.57
CA LEU A 183 -6.21 -11.86 -19.72
C LEU A 183 -7.08 -10.73 -20.29
N LEU A 184 -7.66 -9.89 -19.44
CA LEU A 184 -8.40 -8.69 -19.85
C LEU A 184 -7.50 -7.73 -20.63
N MET A 185 -6.31 -7.44 -20.08
CA MET A 185 -5.37 -6.48 -20.67
C MET A 185 -4.77 -6.98 -21.98
N GLU A 186 -4.49 -8.29 -22.10
CA GLU A 186 -4.04 -8.91 -23.36
C GLU A 186 -5.06 -8.75 -24.49
N GLN A 187 -6.35 -8.61 -24.15
CA GLN A 187 -7.44 -8.35 -25.09
C GLN A 187 -7.72 -6.85 -25.31
N GLY A 188 -6.81 -5.98 -24.87
CA GLY A 188 -6.94 -4.53 -25.04
C GLY A 188 -7.84 -3.85 -23.99
N GLY A 189 -8.15 -4.54 -22.90
CA GLY A 189 -8.92 -3.99 -21.78
C GLY A 189 -8.07 -3.20 -20.77
N ILE A 190 -8.76 -2.49 -19.90
CA ILE A 190 -8.21 -1.71 -18.79
C ILE A 190 -8.80 -2.25 -17.50
N TYR A 191 -7.96 -2.55 -16.52
CA TYR A 191 -8.39 -2.74 -15.14
C TYR A 191 -8.29 -1.44 -14.37
N ALA A 192 -9.39 -1.01 -13.76
CA ALA A 192 -9.48 0.20 -12.96
C ALA A 192 -9.87 -0.15 -11.52
N LEU A 193 -9.04 0.21 -10.53
CA LEU A 193 -9.28 -0.02 -9.12
C LEU A 193 -9.45 1.32 -8.41
N ALA A 194 -10.68 1.68 -8.05
CA ALA A 194 -10.99 2.91 -7.33
C ALA A 194 -10.90 2.71 -5.80
N ASN A 195 -10.18 3.58 -5.10
CA ASN A 195 -10.01 3.58 -3.66
C ASN A 195 -11.11 4.43 -3.01
N LEU A 196 -12.31 3.87 -2.90
CA LEU A 196 -13.51 4.57 -2.46
C LEU A 196 -13.48 4.89 -0.96
N ARG A 197 -14.10 6.01 -0.56
CA ARG A 197 -14.35 6.32 0.86
C ARG A 197 -15.05 5.14 1.56
N GLY A 198 -14.81 4.99 2.88
CA GLY A 198 -15.29 3.82 3.63
C GLY A 198 -14.28 2.68 3.73
N GLY A 199 -13.29 2.61 2.81
CA GLY A 199 -12.06 1.87 3.00
C GLY A 199 -11.12 2.58 3.98
N GLY A 200 -9.92 2.06 4.20
CA GLY A 200 -8.93 2.64 5.12
C GLY A 200 -7.71 3.26 4.44
N GLU A 201 -7.70 3.35 3.11
CA GLU A 201 -6.52 3.70 2.31
C GLU A 201 -5.90 5.05 2.66
N TYR A 202 -6.70 5.96 3.23
CA TYR A 202 -6.30 7.30 3.69
C TYR A 202 -6.61 7.52 5.17
N GLY A 203 -6.62 6.43 5.97
CA GLY A 203 -6.80 6.47 7.41
C GLY A 203 -8.25 6.59 7.88
N GLU A 204 -8.41 6.85 9.17
CA GLU A 204 -9.69 6.82 9.88
C GLU A 204 -10.73 7.83 9.34
N ALA A 205 -10.26 9.02 8.92
CA ALA A 205 -11.14 10.04 8.36
C ALA A 205 -11.78 9.57 7.03
N TRP A 206 -11.01 8.88 6.19
CA TRP A 206 -11.47 8.29 4.93
C TRP A 206 -12.52 7.21 5.18
N HIS A 207 -12.28 6.35 6.16
CA HIS A 207 -13.25 5.33 6.58
C HIS A 207 -14.57 5.95 7.03
N LYS A 208 -14.51 6.92 7.97
CA LYS A 208 -15.69 7.60 8.50
C LYS A 208 -16.49 8.37 7.44
N ALA A 209 -15.80 8.90 6.42
CA ALA A 209 -16.43 9.62 5.34
C ALA A 209 -17.29 8.74 4.40
N GLY A 210 -17.19 7.39 4.49
CA GLY A 210 -17.95 6.45 3.67
C GLY A 210 -18.81 5.45 4.47
N MET A 211 -19.04 5.68 5.78
CA MET A 211 -19.83 4.75 6.60
C MET A 211 -21.11 5.38 7.15
N LEU A 212 -22.07 4.55 7.58
CA LEU A 212 -23.33 4.94 8.21
C LEU A 212 -24.09 6.00 7.37
N ALA A 213 -24.34 7.18 7.94
CA ALA A 213 -25.05 8.28 7.27
C ALA A 213 -24.30 8.82 6.04
N ASN A 214 -22.98 8.58 5.95
CA ASN A 214 -22.13 9.03 4.86
C ASN A 214 -21.98 7.97 3.74
N LYS A 215 -22.71 6.85 3.80
CA LYS A 215 -22.55 5.73 2.85
C LYS A 215 -22.82 6.14 1.40
N GLN A 216 -23.64 7.15 1.16
CA GLN A 216 -23.90 7.67 -0.19
C GLN A 216 -22.63 8.16 -0.89
N ASN A 217 -21.65 8.71 -0.14
CA ASN A 217 -20.39 9.17 -0.70
C ASN A 217 -19.62 8.06 -1.43
N VAL A 218 -19.73 6.80 -0.96
CA VAL A 218 -19.08 5.63 -1.60
C VAL A 218 -19.65 5.37 -3.00
N PHE A 219 -20.97 5.50 -3.14
CA PHE A 219 -21.64 5.33 -4.44
C PHE A 219 -21.33 6.50 -5.36
N ASP A 220 -21.31 7.72 -4.83
CA ASP A 220 -20.96 8.92 -5.59
C ASP A 220 -19.51 8.85 -6.07
N ASP A 221 -18.57 8.37 -5.23
CA ASP A 221 -17.17 8.11 -5.62
C ASP A 221 -17.08 7.10 -6.76
N PHE A 222 -17.85 6.00 -6.69
CA PHE A 222 -17.82 4.94 -7.71
C PHE A 222 -18.45 5.38 -9.04
N ILE A 223 -19.52 6.17 -8.98
CA ILE A 223 -20.16 6.75 -10.18
C ILE A 223 -19.17 7.69 -10.87
N ALA A 224 -18.55 8.60 -10.11
CA ALA A 224 -17.56 9.54 -10.64
C ALA A 224 -16.30 8.84 -11.21
N ALA A 225 -15.96 7.63 -10.72
CA ALA A 225 -14.88 6.83 -11.31
C ALA A 225 -15.21 6.30 -12.72
N GLY A 226 -16.51 6.14 -13.02
CA GLY A 226 -16.98 5.67 -14.33
C GLY A 226 -17.23 6.77 -15.36
N GLU A 227 -17.30 8.03 -14.93
CA GLU A 227 -17.49 9.23 -15.76
C GLU A 227 -16.16 9.77 -16.31
#